data_f05365d435b90ffc15c5d6e993a42c3d
#
_entry.id   f05365d435b90ffc15c5d6e993a42c3d
#
_cell.length_a   1.000
_cell.length_b   1.000
_cell.length_c   1.000
_cell.angle_alpha   90.00
_cell.angle_beta   90.00
_cell.angle_gamma   90.00
#
_symmetry.space_group_name_H-M   'P 1'
#
loop_
_entity.id
_entity.type
_entity.pdbx_description
1 polymer ?
#
loop_
_entity_poly.entity_id
_entity_poly.type
_entity_poly.pdbx_seq_one_letter_code
_entity_poly.pdbx_strand_id
1 'polypeptide(L)'
;MVIGTTGIIGAADTSYVLMKEKITDDVAKFYVRGRDVEEQVLTIKFNPESKEWVFVSSNSPIADAMKNDKVISLLINFIKKQREFIGTASELASTLGDETKANVLTIRLSRYKNELADMGITFEKSRSGERRELKINYKPDDDMTVMTDS
;
A
#
# COMPACT_ATOMS: atom_id res chain seq x y z
N MET A 1 6.75 20.29 -13.86
CA MET A 1 6.99 19.36 -14.98
C MET A 1 8.46 19.40 -15.35
N VAL A 2 9.14 18.30 -15.26
CA VAL A 2 10.53 18.21 -15.72
C VAL A 2 10.51 18.08 -17.24
N ILE A 3 10.81 19.16 -17.92
CA ILE A 3 10.84 19.18 -19.39
C ILE A 3 12.20 18.69 -19.85
N GLY A 4 12.18 17.68 -20.67
CA GLY A 4 13.19 17.45 -21.66
C GLY A 4 14.33 16.60 -21.27
N THR A 5 14.23 15.69 -20.36
CA THR A 5 15.29 14.71 -20.42
C THR A 5 14.89 13.44 -19.71
N THR A 6 14.27 12.59 -20.47
CA THR A 6 14.18 11.16 -20.15
C THR A 6 15.53 10.60 -19.71
N GLY A 7 16.64 11.18 -20.16
CA GLY A 7 17.99 10.79 -19.79
C GLY A 7 18.39 11.11 -18.34
N ILE A 8 17.99 12.27 -17.81
CA ILE A 8 18.31 12.63 -16.41
C ILE A 8 17.51 11.77 -15.44
N ILE A 9 16.20 11.58 -15.69
CA ILE A 9 15.34 10.73 -14.86
C ILE A 9 15.76 9.27 -14.95
N GLY A 10 16.18 8.80 -16.12
CA GLY A 10 16.64 7.43 -16.33
C GLY A 10 18.00 7.11 -15.67
N ALA A 11 18.84 8.13 -15.44
CA ALA A 11 20.13 7.99 -14.78
C ALA A 11 20.05 8.16 -13.26
N ALA A 12 18.97 8.74 -12.74
CA ALA A 12 18.78 8.96 -11.32
C ALA A 12 18.23 7.72 -10.63
N ASP A 13 18.81 7.32 -9.53
CA ASP A 13 18.30 6.23 -8.69
C ASP A 13 17.00 6.62 -7.97
N THR A 14 16.86 7.89 -7.61
CA THR A 14 15.66 8.45 -7.00
C THR A 14 15.40 9.85 -7.52
N SER A 15 14.17 10.13 -7.85
CA SER A 15 13.71 11.45 -8.28
C SER A 15 12.69 12.03 -7.32
N TYR A 16 12.80 13.31 -7.07
CA TYR A 16 11.90 14.08 -6.24
C TYR A 16 11.31 15.22 -7.05
N VAL A 17 10.00 15.35 -7.07
CA VAL A 17 9.31 16.44 -7.78
C VAL A 17 8.35 17.14 -6.83
N LEU A 18 8.54 18.43 -6.65
CA LEU A 18 7.64 19.29 -5.90
C LEU A 18 6.71 20.02 -6.86
N MET A 19 5.41 19.86 -6.68
CA MET A 19 4.40 20.50 -7.53
C MET A 19 3.38 21.25 -6.68
N LYS A 20 3.12 22.50 -7.08
CA LYS A 20 1.98 23.28 -6.59
C LYS A 20 0.93 23.35 -7.69
N GLU A 21 -0.36 23.32 -7.32
CA GLU A 21 -1.45 23.54 -8.28
C GLU A 21 -1.51 24.99 -8.74
N LYS A 22 -1.31 25.91 -7.79
CA LYS A 22 -1.16 27.33 -8.05
C LYS A 22 0.08 27.86 -7.33
N ILE A 23 0.73 28.85 -7.91
CA ILE A 23 1.94 29.48 -7.34
C ILE A 23 1.65 30.05 -5.94
N THR A 24 0.42 30.50 -5.73
CA THR A 24 -0.02 31.12 -4.47
C THR A 24 -0.43 30.12 -3.38
N ASP A 25 -0.49 28.84 -3.71
CA ASP A 25 -0.93 27.83 -2.74
C ASP A 25 0.14 27.56 -1.67
N ASP A 26 -0.32 27.45 -0.43
CA ASP A 26 0.53 27.04 0.69
C ASP A 26 0.79 25.54 0.69
N VAL A 27 0.01 24.78 -0.09
CA VAL A 27 0.08 23.32 -0.16
C VAL A 27 0.78 22.90 -1.43
N ALA A 28 1.66 21.92 -1.31
CA ALA A 28 2.36 21.31 -2.44
C ALA A 28 2.32 19.79 -2.34
N LYS A 29 2.39 19.15 -3.49
CA LYS A 29 2.56 17.70 -3.60
C LYS A 29 4.03 17.39 -3.89
N PHE A 30 4.60 16.54 -3.09
CA PHE A 30 5.97 16.06 -3.21
C PHE A 30 5.96 14.62 -3.67
N TYR A 31 6.35 14.42 -4.91
CA TYR A 31 6.40 13.11 -5.54
C TYR A 31 7.78 12.50 -5.34
N VAL A 32 7.80 11.30 -4.80
CA VAL A 32 9.03 10.50 -4.63
C VAL A 32 8.92 9.28 -5.53
N ARG A 33 9.92 9.07 -6.36
CA ARG A 33 10.01 7.90 -7.22
C ARG A 33 11.46 7.45 -7.33
N GLY A 34 11.71 6.17 -7.10
CA GLY A 34 13.06 5.62 -7.19
C GLY A 34 13.07 4.12 -7.43
N ARG A 35 14.26 3.60 -7.70
CA ARG A 35 14.46 2.17 -7.94
C ARG A 35 14.25 1.37 -6.65
N ASP A 36 14.75 1.88 -5.53
CA ASP A 36 14.72 1.23 -4.23
C ASP A 36 13.79 1.93 -3.23
N VAL A 37 13.03 2.92 -3.70
CA VAL A 37 12.09 3.70 -2.91
C VAL A 37 10.69 3.50 -3.46
N GLU A 38 9.76 3.17 -2.57
CA GLU A 38 8.35 3.07 -2.92
C GLU A 38 7.80 4.40 -3.43
N GLU A 39 7.06 4.37 -4.52
CA GLU A 39 6.44 5.58 -5.07
C GLU A 39 5.45 6.16 -4.05
N GLN A 40 5.69 7.41 -3.66
CA GLN A 40 4.87 8.11 -2.68
C GLN A 40 4.52 9.51 -3.17
N VAL A 41 3.34 9.95 -2.77
CA VAL A 41 2.91 11.34 -2.93
C VAL A 41 2.65 11.92 -1.56
N LEU A 42 3.53 12.78 -1.13
CA LEU A 42 3.40 13.48 0.15
C LEU A 42 2.71 14.83 -0.08
N THR A 43 1.74 15.12 0.75
CA THR A 43 1.16 16.47 0.82
C THR A 43 1.87 17.24 1.93
N ILE A 44 2.46 18.35 1.57
CA ILE A 44 3.19 19.23 2.48
C ILE A 44 2.59 20.62 2.41
N LYS A 45 2.59 21.32 3.54
CA LYS A 45 2.11 22.69 3.66
C LYS A 45 3.23 23.62 4.13
N PHE A 46 3.35 24.75 3.46
CA PHE A 46 4.31 25.77 3.88
C PHE A 46 3.78 26.55 5.06
N ASN A 47 4.58 26.64 6.11
CA ASN A 47 4.31 27.49 7.24
C ASN A 47 5.07 28.82 7.08
N PRO A 48 4.39 29.96 6.86
CA PRO A 48 5.05 31.23 6.62
C PRO A 48 5.73 31.81 7.87
N GLU A 49 5.30 31.40 9.05
CA GLU A 49 5.88 31.87 10.31
C GLU A 49 7.24 31.21 10.60
N SER A 50 7.30 29.87 10.54
CA SER A 50 8.53 29.12 10.72
C SER A 50 9.39 29.03 9.45
N LYS A 51 8.82 29.39 8.29
CA LYS A 51 9.43 29.22 6.95
C LYS A 51 9.83 27.78 6.61
N GLU A 52 9.05 26.85 7.10
CA GLU A 52 9.28 25.43 6.92
C GLU A 52 8.12 24.75 6.19
N TRP A 53 8.43 23.68 5.51
CA TRP A 53 7.43 22.77 4.95
C TRP A 53 7.06 21.72 5.98
N VAL A 54 5.79 21.65 6.31
CA VAL A 54 5.25 20.71 7.30
C VAL A 54 4.52 19.58 6.58
N PHE A 55 4.79 18.36 6.96
CA PHE A 55 4.09 17.18 6.47
C PHE A 55 2.60 17.23 6.90
N VAL A 56 1.70 17.00 5.95
CA VAL A 56 0.26 16.95 6.19
C VAL A 56 -0.27 15.53 6.06
N SER A 57 0.03 14.88 4.95
CA SER A 57 -0.43 13.52 4.69
C SER A 57 0.41 12.84 3.62
N SER A 58 0.41 11.53 3.62
CA SER A 58 0.96 10.74 2.52
C SER A 58 -0.17 9.99 1.83
N ASN A 59 -0.22 10.12 0.51
CA ASN A 59 -1.07 9.31 -0.33
C ASN A 59 -0.17 8.43 -1.18
N SER A 60 -0.15 7.15 -0.88
CA SER A 60 0.42 6.18 -1.80
C SER A 60 -0.59 5.93 -2.91
N PRO A 61 -0.24 6.10 -4.19
CA PRO A 61 -1.11 5.73 -5.30
C PRO A 61 -1.56 4.26 -5.21
N ILE A 62 -0.72 3.43 -4.65
CA ILE A 62 -1.00 2.01 -4.41
C ILE A 62 -2.07 1.85 -3.33
N ALA A 63 -1.98 2.61 -2.22
CA ALA A 63 -2.99 2.57 -1.16
C ALA A 63 -4.36 3.04 -1.64
N ASP A 64 -4.41 4.06 -2.49
CA ASP A 64 -5.66 4.53 -3.09
C ASP A 64 -6.23 3.51 -4.09
N ALA A 65 -5.38 2.88 -4.90
CA ALA A 65 -5.79 1.79 -5.77
C ALA A 65 -6.33 0.59 -4.98
N MET A 66 -5.71 0.27 -3.85
CA MET A 66 -6.16 -0.81 -2.96
C MET A 66 -7.54 -0.55 -2.37
N LYS A 67 -7.83 0.68 -1.95
CA LYS A 67 -9.15 1.07 -1.41
C LYS A 67 -10.27 0.90 -2.43
N ASN A 68 -9.96 1.11 -3.71
CA ASN A 68 -10.91 0.98 -4.81
C ASN A 68 -11.00 -0.45 -5.38
N ASP A 69 -10.15 -1.35 -4.91
CA ASP A 69 -10.14 -2.74 -5.37
C ASP A 69 -11.17 -3.58 -4.61
N LYS A 70 -12.23 -3.96 -5.30
CA LYS A 70 -13.35 -4.74 -4.71
C LYS A 70 -12.88 -6.09 -4.17
N VAL A 71 -11.99 -6.77 -4.88
CA VAL A 71 -11.48 -8.11 -4.49
C VAL A 71 -10.68 -8.01 -3.20
N ILE A 72 -9.82 -7.03 -3.11
CA ILE A 72 -9.02 -6.78 -1.90
C ILE A 72 -9.91 -6.34 -0.74
N SER A 73 -10.92 -5.53 -0.98
CA SER A 73 -11.91 -5.15 0.06
C SER A 73 -12.65 -6.35 0.64
N LEU A 74 -13.07 -7.27 -0.22
CA LEU A 74 -13.70 -8.53 0.21
C LEU A 74 -12.73 -9.41 1.02
N LEU A 75 -11.48 -9.51 0.57
CA LEU A 75 -10.43 -10.23 1.27
C LEU A 75 -10.18 -9.66 2.67
N ILE A 76 -10.02 -8.35 2.77
CA ILE A 76 -9.80 -7.66 4.05
C ILE A 76 -10.94 -7.94 5.02
N ASN A 77 -12.18 -7.81 4.58
CA ASN A 77 -13.35 -8.08 5.41
C ASN A 77 -13.41 -9.54 5.86
N PHE A 78 -13.11 -10.47 4.95
CA PHE A 78 -13.07 -11.89 5.25
C PHE A 78 -11.99 -12.22 6.30
N ILE A 79 -10.77 -11.76 6.09
CA ILE A 79 -9.64 -12.04 7.00
C ILE A 79 -9.83 -11.36 8.37
N LYS A 80 -10.40 -10.17 8.42
CA LYS A 80 -10.74 -9.51 9.70
C LYS A 80 -11.74 -10.31 10.53
N LYS A 81 -12.66 -11.03 9.88
CA LYS A 81 -13.62 -11.91 10.56
C LYS A 81 -12.99 -13.24 10.98
N GLN A 82 -12.28 -13.88 10.07
CA GLN A 82 -11.73 -15.23 10.29
C GLN A 82 -10.42 -15.24 11.08
N ARG A 83 -9.70 -14.13 11.09
CA ARG A 83 -8.38 -13.94 11.72
C ARG A 83 -7.25 -14.68 11.03
N GLU A 84 -7.50 -15.83 10.47
CA GLU A 84 -6.52 -16.65 9.77
C GLU A 84 -7.18 -17.38 8.59
N PHE A 85 -6.43 -17.56 7.52
CA PHE A 85 -6.80 -18.43 6.41
C PHE A 85 -5.59 -19.26 5.98
N ILE A 86 -5.80 -20.57 5.86
CA ILE A 86 -4.82 -21.51 5.33
C ILE A 86 -5.51 -22.31 4.23
N GLY A 87 -4.97 -22.24 3.03
CA GLY A 87 -5.53 -22.95 1.88
C GLY A 87 -4.91 -22.52 0.57
N THR A 88 -5.45 -22.98 -0.52
CA THR A 88 -5.00 -22.59 -1.85
C THR A 88 -5.61 -21.24 -2.29
N ALA A 89 -4.96 -20.61 -3.27
CA ALA A 89 -5.51 -19.37 -3.87
C ALA A 89 -6.88 -19.64 -4.54
N SER A 90 -7.12 -20.83 -5.04
CA SER A 90 -8.41 -21.22 -5.62
C SER A 90 -9.50 -21.36 -4.57
N GLU A 91 -9.20 -21.94 -3.43
CA GLU A 91 -10.13 -22.06 -2.30
C GLU A 91 -10.49 -20.67 -1.74
N LEU A 92 -9.50 -19.79 -1.59
CA LEU A 92 -9.74 -18.42 -1.18
C LEU A 92 -10.58 -17.65 -2.18
N ALA A 93 -10.29 -17.77 -3.47
CA ALA A 93 -11.06 -17.14 -4.54
C ALA A 93 -12.53 -17.60 -4.53
N SER A 94 -12.77 -18.89 -4.37
CA SER A 94 -14.13 -19.44 -4.25
C SER A 94 -14.88 -18.93 -3.02
N THR A 95 -14.17 -18.75 -1.92
CA THR A 95 -14.73 -18.21 -0.68
C THR A 95 -15.12 -16.74 -0.82
N LEU A 96 -14.34 -15.95 -1.58
CA LEU A 96 -14.60 -14.53 -1.80
C LEU A 96 -15.69 -14.26 -2.84
N GLY A 97 -15.96 -15.21 -3.74
CA GLY A 97 -16.99 -15.12 -4.77
C GLY A 97 -16.56 -15.68 -6.12
N ASP A 98 -17.53 -16.13 -6.89
CA ASP A 98 -17.32 -16.83 -8.16
C ASP A 98 -16.62 -15.99 -9.25
N GLU A 99 -16.67 -14.67 -9.14
CA GLU A 99 -16.03 -13.77 -10.10
C GLU A 99 -14.53 -13.58 -9.87
N THR A 100 -14.02 -14.05 -8.74
CA THR A 100 -12.61 -13.87 -8.38
C THR A 100 -11.76 -15.03 -8.88
N LYS A 101 -10.79 -14.72 -9.74
CA LYS A 101 -9.83 -15.73 -10.23
C LYS A 101 -8.63 -15.84 -9.30
N ALA A 102 -8.18 -17.06 -9.03
CA ALA A 102 -7.07 -17.36 -8.14
C ALA A 102 -5.75 -16.65 -8.51
N ASN A 103 -5.44 -16.58 -9.80
CA ASN A 103 -4.23 -15.92 -10.29
C ASN A 103 -4.30 -14.38 -10.08
N VAL A 104 -5.46 -13.77 -10.31
CA VAL A 104 -5.69 -12.35 -10.08
C VAL A 104 -5.53 -12.01 -8.59
N LEU A 105 -6.11 -12.84 -7.73
CA LEU A 105 -5.98 -12.69 -6.28
C LEU A 105 -4.52 -12.74 -5.82
N THR A 106 -3.75 -13.69 -6.32
CA THR A 106 -2.33 -13.85 -6.00
C THR A 106 -1.48 -12.65 -6.45
N ILE A 107 -1.77 -12.12 -7.63
CA ILE A 107 -1.09 -10.92 -8.16
C ILE A 107 -1.43 -9.70 -7.28
N ARG A 108 -2.69 -9.52 -6.92
CA ARG A 108 -3.13 -8.39 -6.09
C ARG A 108 -2.58 -8.47 -4.67
N LEU A 109 -2.57 -9.64 -4.05
CA LEU A 109 -1.92 -9.86 -2.76
C LEU A 109 -0.45 -9.46 -2.78
N SER A 110 0.27 -9.84 -3.83
CA SER A 110 1.68 -9.47 -3.98
C SER A 110 1.87 -7.98 -4.23
N ARG A 111 0.98 -7.37 -5.00
CA ARG A 111 0.99 -5.93 -5.30
C ARG A 111 0.77 -5.06 -4.05
N TYR A 112 -0.17 -5.45 -3.21
CA TYR A 112 -0.57 -4.69 -2.01
C TYR A 112 0.03 -5.24 -0.72
N LYS A 113 1.14 -5.98 -0.81
CA LYS A 113 1.76 -6.66 0.34
C LYS A 113 2.09 -5.70 1.48
N ASN A 114 2.68 -4.56 1.17
CA ASN A 114 3.11 -3.59 2.17
C ASN A 114 1.90 -2.89 2.83
N GLU A 115 0.93 -2.47 2.02
CA GLU A 115 -0.29 -1.83 2.50
C GLU A 115 -1.14 -2.77 3.37
N LEU A 116 -1.20 -4.04 3.00
CA LEU A 116 -1.86 -5.07 3.81
C LEU A 116 -1.13 -5.29 5.14
N ALA A 117 0.20 -5.32 5.12
CA ALA A 117 1.02 -5.44 6.33
C ALA A 117 0.81 -4.26 7.28
N ASP A 118 0.71 -3.03 6.76
CA ASP A 118 0.37 -1.83 7.54
C ASP A 118 -1.00 -1.92 8.22
N MET A 119 -1.91 -2.72 7.66
CA MET A 119 -3.23 -3.01 8.24
C MET A 119 -3.23 -4.22 9.17
N GLY A 120 -2.07 -4.82 9.44
CA GLY A 120 -1.94 -6.03 10.26
C GLY A 120 -2.23 -7.33 9.52
N ILE A 121 -2.35 -7.30 8.20
CA ILE A 121 -2.59 -8.47 7.36
C ILE A 121 -1.28 -8.90 6.70
N THR A 122 -0.79 -10.07 7.08
CA THR A 122 0.41 -10.67 6.51
C THR A 122 0.08 -11.96 5.78
N PHE A 123 0.81 -12.26 4.72
CA PHE A 123 0.62 -13.52 4.01
C PHE A 123 1.96 -14.15 3.62
N GLU A 124 1.96 -15.45 3.63
CA GLU A 124 3.07 -16.28 3.19
C GLU A 124 2.61 -17.28 2.14
N LYS A 125 3.48 -17.54 1.18
CA LYS A 125 3.28 -18.58 0.19
C LYS A 125 4.19 -19.74 0.55
N SER A 126 3.61 -20.88 0.85
CA SER A 126 4.33 -22.11 1.09
C SER A 126 4.06 -23.12 -0.02
N ARG A 127 4.95 -24.07 -0.18
CA ARG A 127 4.77 -25.18 -1.09
C ARG A 127 4.85 -26.47 -0.27
N SER A 128 3.71 -27.10 -0.10
CA SER A 128 3.61 -28.39 0.54
C SER A 128 3.35 -29.46 -0.52
N GLY A 129 4.39 -30.17 -0.90
CA GLY A 129 4.32 -31.15 -1.98
C GLY A 129 3.99 -30.51 -3.34
N GLU A 130 2.91 -30.93 -3.98
CA GLU A 130 2.44 -30.37 -5.25
C GLU A 130 1.49 -29.16 -5.09
N ARG A 131 1.06 -28.87 -3.87
CA ARG A 131 0.13 -27.79 -3.58
C ARG A 131 0.86 -26.51 -3.19
N ARG A 132 0.39 -25.40 -3.77
CA ARG A 132 0.79 -24.05 -3.36
C ARG A 132 -0.22 -23.55 -2.35
N GLU A 133 0.19 -23.45 -1.11
CA GLU A 133 -0.66 -22.95 -0.01
C GLU A 133 -0.39 -21.48 0.26
N LEU A 134 -1.46 -20.77 0.58
CA LEU A 134 -1.45 -19.41 1.08
C LEU A 134 -1.82 -19.45 2.56
N LYS A 135 -0.99 -18.86 3.39
CA LYS A 135 -1.30 -18.61 4.78
C LYS A 135 -1.44 -17.11 4.97
N ILE A 136 -2.61 -16.67 5.38
CA ILE A 136 -2.93 -15.25 5.63
C ILE A 136 -3.31 -15.10 7.09
N ASN A 137 -2.67 -14.18 7.78
CA ASN A 137 -2.92 -13.88 9.18
C ASN A 137 -3.33 -12.42 9.36
N TYR A 138 -4.26 -12.17 10.25
CA TYR A 138 -4.61 -10.84 10.70
C TYR A 138 -4.28 -10.66 12.18
N LYS A 139 -3.43 -9.69 12.45
CA LYS A 139 -3.13 -9.23 13.80
C LYS A 139 -3.57 -7.77 13.90
N PRO A 140 -4.67 -7.48 14.62
CA PRO A 140 -5.04 -6.10 14.87
C PRO A 140 -3.95 -5.43 15.71
N ASP A 141 -3.74 -4.15 15.48
CA ASP A 141 -2.80 -3.31 16.23
C ASP A 141 -3.29 -3.03 17.67
N ASP A 142 -3.69 -4.07 18.39
CA ASP A 142 -4.15 -3.98 19.77
C ASP A 142 -3.00 -3.79 20.77
N ASP A 143 -1.77 -3.94 20.32
CA ASP A 143 -0.59 -3.80 21.18
C ASP A 143 -0.34 -2.37 21.69
N MET A 144 -0.94 -1.38 21.05
CA MET A 144 -0.81 0.03 21.48
C MET A 144 -1.69 0.38 22.69
N THR A 145 -2.77 -0.35 22.92
CA THR A 145 -3.71 -0.12 24.03
C THR A 145 -3.28 -0.77 25.32
N VAL A 146 -2.44 -1.78 25.28
CA VAL A 146 -1.97 -2.51 26.47
C VAL A 146 -0.89 -1.73 27.24
N MET A 147 -0.22 -0.79 26.59
CA MET A 147 0.84 0.01 27.20
C MET A 147 0.36 1.16 28.09
N THR A 148 -0.93 1.45 28.12
CA THR A 148 -1.51 2.53 28.92
C THR A 148 -2.01 2.11 30.27
N ASP A 149 -1.95 0.81 30.60
CA ASP A 149 -2.46 0.23 31.83
C ASP A 149 -1.32 -0.23 32.76
N SER A 150 -0.58 0.69 33.18
CA SER A 150 0.39 0.41 34.25
C SER A 150 -0.04 0.97 35.59
#